data_8d8ef8bdf2d726b16dbde4cd509bbca3
#
_entry.id   8d8ef8bdf2d726b16dbde4cd509bbca3
#
_cell.length_a   1.000
_cell.length_b   1.000
_cell.length_c   1.000
_cell.angle_alpha   90.00
_cell.angle_beta   90.00
_cell.angle_gamma   90.00
#
_symmetry.space_group_name_H-M   'P 1'
#
loop_
_entity.id
_entity.type
_entity.pdbx_description
1 polymer ?
#
loop_
_entity_poly.entity_id
_entity_poly.type
_entity_poly.pdbx_seq_one_letter_code
_entity_poly.pdbx_strand_id
1 'polypeptide(L)'
;MQIENTKEATVIELKNNRVFIGVYLVPLFTLIGLIISKITIYSILMCLTIFIFLNIGNYIAIRNIGSIETLTLNNVSLTIRRLKKNKKIAYEKEIFYDEIFKIYYQEYFLGFYKRDFSFDMKRSMKIKTYFSTYSFGYKMSYEDFKKINSIIEEKIKEHKNYIKKETDGK
;
A
#
# COMPACT_ATOMS: atom_id res chain seq x y z
N MET A 1 8.16 5.15 -10.08
CA MET A 1 7.17 4.38 -10.82
C MET A 1 7.83 3.83 -12.09
N GLN A 2 7.65 2.53 -12.35
CA GLN A 2 8.08 1.88 -13.60
C GLN A 2 6.83 1.36 -14.29
N ILE A 3 6.73 1.50 -15.61
CA ILE A 3 5.61 1.00 -16.41
C ILE A 3 6.22 0.14 -17.52
N GLU A 4 5.84 -1.10 -17.59
CA GLU A 4 6.26 -2.06 -18.60
C GLU A 4 5.03 -2.51 -19.40
N ASN A 5 5.05 -2.28 -20.70
CA ASN A 5 3.99 -2.72 -21.59
C ASN A 5 4.47 -3.96 -22.35
N THR A 6 3.78 -5.07 -22.12
CA THR A 6 3.91 -6.30 -22.94
C THR A 6 2.71 -6.39 -23.90
N LYS A 7 2.77 -7.30 -24.87
CA LYS A 7 1.65 -7.52 -25.81
C LYS A 7 0.36 -7.96 -25.10
N GLU A 8 0.47 -8.55 -23.92
CA GLU A 8 -0.66 -9.16 -23.19
C GLU A 8 -1.08 -8.40 -21.94
N ALA A 9 -0.18 -7.63 -21.35
CA ALA A 9 -0.46 -6.91 -20.10
C ALA A 9 0.39 -5.65 -19.92
N THR A 10 -0.16 -4.67 -19.22
CA THR A 10 0.58 -3.50 -18.72
C THR A 10 0.88 -3.72 -17.24
N VAL A 11 2.15 -3.70 -16.86
CA VAL A 11 2.60 -3.86 -15.48
C VAL A 11 3.11 -2.53 -14.95
N ILE A 12 2.54 -2.07 -13.85
CA ILE A 12 2.92 -0.84 -13.17
C ILE A 12 3.51 -1.21 -11.81
N GLU A 13 4.79 -0.91 -11.60
CA GLU A 13 5.51 -1.18 -10.36
C GLU A 13 5.74 0.11 -9.58
N LEU A 14 5.36 0.08 -8.30
CA LEU A 14 5.65 1.12 -7.32
C LEU A 14 6.52 0.56 -6.20
N LYS A 15 7.72 1.11 -6.05
CA LYS A 15 8.60 0.81 -4.91
C LYS A 15 8.22 1.71 -3.74
N ASN A 16 7.80 1.10 -2.66
CA ASN A 16 7.43 1.79 -1.43
C ASN A 16 8.53 1.68 -0.39
N ASN A 17 9.22 2.78 -0.13
CA ASN A 17 10.08 2.91 1.05
C ASN A 17 9.19 3.26 2.25
N ARG A 18 8.55 2.26 2.84
CA ARG A 18 7.79 2.44 4.09
C ARG A 18 8.79 2.59 5.23
N VAL A 19 9.13 3.82 5.57
CA VAL A 19 9.86 4.11 6.80
C VAL A 19 8.85 4.21 7.93
N PHE A 20 8.91 3.30 8.88
CA PHE A 20 8.04 3.33 10.05
C PHE A 20 8.62 4.35 11.03
N ILE A 21 8.04 5.56 11.11
CA ILE A 21 8.48 6.63 12.03
C ILE A 21 8.47 6.15 13.48
N GLY A 22 7.59 5.23 13.84
CA GLY A 22 7.56 4.61 15.16
C GLY A 22 8.87 3.97 15.60
N VAL A 23 9.71 3.51 14.66
CA VAL A 23 11.05 2.96 14.97
C VAL A 23 11.94 4.01 15.63
N TYR A 24 11.76 5.29 15.27
CA TYR A 24 12.57 6.38 15.82
C TYR A 24 11.93 7.05 17.04
N LEU A 25 10.60 7.02 17.15
CA LEU A 25 9.90 7.62 18.28
C LEU A 25 10.04 6.78 19.56
N VAL A 26 10.08 5.46 19.45
CA VAL A 26 10.21 4.57 20.60
C VAL A 26 11.51 4.81 21.38
N PRO A 27 12.71 4.85 20.75
CA PRO A 27 13.94 5.20 21.47
C PRO A 27 13.88 6.59 22.12
N LEU A 28 13.25 7.57 21.44
CA LEU A 28 13.13 8.92 21.96
C LEU A 28 12.28 8.97 23.23
N PHE A 29 11.12 8.31 23.25
CA PHE A 29 10.25 8.27 24.42
C PHE A 29 10.85 7.48 25.59
N THR A 30 11.60 6.41 25.33
CA THR A 30 12.32 5.68 26.38
C THR A 30 13.44 6.51 26.98
N LEU A 31 14.13 7.32 26.17
CA LEU A 31 15.20 8.21 26.64
C LEU A 31 14.64 9.36 27.49
N ILE A 32 13.49 9.93 27.09
CA ILE A 32 12.77 10.95 27.87
C ILE A 32 12.28 10.35 29.19
N GLY A 33 11.73 9.14 29.19
CA GLY A 33 11.29 8.43 30.40
C GLY A 33 12.43 8.16 31.39
N LEU A 34 13.63 7.83 30.88
CA LEU A 34 14.84 7.64 31.71
C LEU A 34 15.32 8.96 32.34
N ILE A 35 15.18 10.09 31.66
CA ILE A 35 15.57 11.41 32.18
C ILE A 35 14.61 11.88 33.27
N ILE A 36 13.31 11.60 33.15
CA ILE A 36 12.26 12.09 34.08
C ILE A 36 12.15 11.20 35.32
N SER A 37 12.42 9.90 35.22
CA SER A 37 12.34 8.97 36.35
C SER A 37 13.55 9.12 37.25
N LYS A 38 13.34 9.19 38.61
CA LYS A 38 14.43 8.96 39.57
C LYS A 38 15.02 7.58 39.32
N ILE A 39 16.24 7.58 38.78
CA ILE A 39 16.87 6.40 38.18
C ILE A 39 17.16 5.34 39.27
N THR A 40 16.34 4.32 39.36
CA THR A 40 16.68 3.09 40.06
C THR A 40 17.14 2.05 39.05
N ILE A 41 17.99 1.12 39.47
CA ILE A 41 18.49 0.01 38.60
C ILE A 41 17.32 -0.77 37.98
N TYR A 42 16.24 -0.95 38.76
CA TYR A 42 15.02 -1.62 38.25
C TYR A 42 14.32 -0.88 37.14
N SER A 43 14.25 0.46 37.20
CA SER A 43 13.64 1.26 36.12
C SER A 43 14.47 1.22 34.83
N ILE A 44 15.79 1.17 34.93
CA ILE A 44 16.68 1.01 33.78
C ILE A 44 16.47 -0.34 33.11
N LEU A 45 16.46 -1.43 33.89
CA LEU A 45 16.21 -2.78 33.37
C LEU A 45 14.85 -2.91 32.71
N MET A 46 13.81 -2.35 33.31
CA MET A 46 12.46 -2.36 32.77
C MET A 46 12.38 -1.59 31.43
N CYS A 47 12.98 -0.40 31.36
CA CYS A 47 13.03 0.40 30.12
C CYS A 47 13.83 -0.32 29.01
N LEU A 48 14.95 -0.96 29.34
CA LEU A 48 15.75 -1.76 28.41
C LEU A 48 14.95 -2.94 27.84
N THR A 49 14.22 -3.63 28.69
CA THR A 49 13.38 -4.75 28.28
C THR A 49 12.28 -4.30 27.34
N ILE A 50 11.54 -3.24 27.69
CA ILE A 50 10.51 -2.64 26.82
C ILE A 50 11.11 -2.20 25.48
N PHE A 51 12.28 -1.54 25.50
CA PHE A 51 12.98 -1.10 24.31
C PHE A 51 13.32 -2.27 23.38
N ILE A 52 13.83 -3.38 23.91
CA ILE A 52 14.17 -4.57 23.14
C ILE A 52 12.91 -5.17 22.51
N PHE A 53 11.84 -5.37 23.29
CA PHE A 53 10.58 -5.91 22.76
C PHE A 53 9.96 -5.05 21.67
N LEU A 54 9.95 -3.73 21.84
CA LEU A 54 9.41 -2.81 20.85
C LEU A 54 10.24 -2.80 19.55
N ASN A 55 11.58 -2.90 19.67
CA ASN A 55 12.44 -3.00 18.49
C ASN A 55 12.28 -4.31 17.73
N ILE A 56 12.13 -5.45 18.45
CA ILE A 56 11.83 -6.73 17.82
C ILE A 56 10.48 -6.68 17.11
N GLY A 57 9.44 -6.14 17.76
CA GLY A 57 8.11 -5.97 17.16
C GLY A 57 8.13 -5.10 15.90
N ASN A 58 8.86 -3.97 15.95
CA ASN A 58 9.06 -3.08 14.80
C ASN A 58 9.82 -3.78 13.66
N TYR A 59 10.89 -4.53 13.98
CA TYR A 59 11.65 -5.29 12.98
C TYR A 59 10.78 -6.31 12.26
N ILE A 60 9.95 -7.07 13.01
CA ILE A 60 9.02 -8.05 12.45
C ILE A 60 7.96 -7.35 11.59
N ALA A 61 7.41 -6.22 12.04
CA ALA A 61 6.44 -5.44 11.30
C ALA A 61 7.01 -4.93 9.97
N ILE A 62 8.22 -4.34 9.98
CA ILE A 62 8.90 -3.84 8.78
C ILE A 62 9.21 -4.98 7.80
N ARG A 63 9.66 -6.13 8.31
CA ARG A 63 9.95 -7.30 7.48
C ARG A 63 8.72 -7.84 6.77
N ASN A 64 7.55 -7.74 7.40
CA ASN A 64 6.29 -8.26 6.88
C ASN A 64 5.52 -7.25 5.99
N ILE A 65 5.89 -5.96 6.02
CA ILE A 65 5.26 -4.95 5.16
C ILE A 65 5.77 -5.12 3.73
N GLY A 66 4.82 -5.22 2.78
CA GLY A 66 5.14 -5.27 1.36
C GLY A 66 5.89 -4.01 0.91
N SER A 67 7.07 -4.20 0.30
CA SER A 67 7.92 -3.10 -0.16
C SER A 67 7.69 -2.71 -1.62
N ILE A 68 7.06 -3.60 -2.39
CA ILE A 68 6.78 -3.41 -3.81
C ILE A 68 5.30 -3.66 -4.02
N GLU A 69 4.62 -2.71 -4.66
CA GLU A 69 3.25 -2.88 -5.12
C GLU A 69 3.25 -2.92 -6.64
N THR A 70 2.64 -3.95 -7.22
CA THR A 70 2.47 -4.08 -8.67
C THR A 70 1.00 -4.07 -9.02
N LEU A 71 0.66 -3.38 -10.09
CA LEU A 71 -0.65 -3.39 -10.71
C LEU A 71 -0.47 -3.94 -12.11
N THR A 72 -1.06 -5.09 -12.37
CA THR A 72 -1.06 -5.73 -13.69
C THR A 72 -2.42 -5.54 -14.33
N LEU A 73 -2.45 -4.99 -15.53
CA LEU A 73 -3.66 -4.73 -16.31
C LEU A 73 -3.69 -5.74 -17.46
N ASN A 74 -4.65 -6.64 -17.43
CA ASN A 74 -4.94 -7.61 -18.48
C ASN A 74 -6.10 -7.07 -19.36
N ASN A 75 -6.56 -7.86 -20.32
CA ASN A 75 -7.66 -7.48 -21.20
C ASN A 75 -9.03 -7.43 -20.52
N VAL A 76 -9.21 -8.19 -19.43
CA VAL A 76 -10.51 -8.37 -18.73
C VAL A 76 -10.48 -7.96 -17.26
N SER A 77 -9.28 -7.87 -16.67
CA SER A 77 -9.11 -7.64 -15.24
C SER A 77 -7.86 -6.84 -14.91
N LEU A 78 -7.82 -6.32 -13.70
CA LEU A 78 -6.61 -5.78 -13.10
C LEU A 78 -6.26 -6.59 -11.85
N THR A 79 -4.97 -6.81 -11.63
CA THR A 79 -4.46 -7.54 -10.47
C THR A 79 -3.57 -6.65 -9.64
N ILE A 80 -3.93 -6.48 -8.35
CA ILE A 80 -3.09 -5.77 -7.37
C ILE A 80 -2.27 -6.81 -6.62
N ARG A 81 -0.96 -6.67 -6.67
CA ARG A 81 -0.02 -7.54 -5.97
C ARG A 81 0.86 -6.73 -5.03
N ARG A 82 1.09 -7.24 -3.82
CA ARG A 82 2.05 -6.68 -2.87
C ARG A 82 3.09 -7.72 -2.55
N LEU A 83 4.35 -7.38 -2.75
CA LEU A 83 5.48 -8.26 -2.50
C LEU A 83 6.18 -7.84 -1.20
N LYS A 84 6.53 -8.81 -0.37
CA LYS A 84 7.42 -8.60 0.76
C LYS A 84 8.85 -8.29 0.28
N LYS A 85 9.72 -7.81 1.17
CA LYS A 85 11.13 -7.53 0.86
C LYS A 85 11.87 -8.75 0.27
N ASN A 86 11.47 -9.97 0.65
CA ASN A 86 11.99 -11.23 0.12
C ASN A 86 11.30 -11.72 -1.17
N LYS A 87 10.60 -10.83 -1.87
CA LYS A 87 9.82 -11.08 -3.09
C LYS A 87 8.66 -12.08 -2.95
N LYS A 88 8.35 -12.58 -1.75
CA LYS A 88 7.16 -13.40 -1.54
C LYS A 88 5.90 -12.54 -1.62
N ILE A 89 4.85 -13.09 -2.22
CA ILE A 89 3.54 -12.44 -2.31
C ILE A 89 2.96 -12.33 -0.90
N ALA A 90 2.68 -11.08 -0.48
CA ALA A 90 2.01 -10.79 0.77
C ALA A 90 0.50 -10.63 0.60
N TYR A 91 0.10 -10.16 -0.57
CA TYR A 91 -1.29 -9.92 -0.94
C TYR A 91 -1.41 -9.94 -2.45
N GLU A 92 -2.49 -10.56 -2.93
CA GLU A 92 -2.87 -10.56 -4.33
C GLU A 92 -4.38 -10.49 -4.44
N LYS A 93 -4.88 -9.65 -5.31
CA LYS A 93 -6.30 -9.53 -5.59
C LYS A 93 -6.52 -9.19 -7.05
N GLU A 94 -7.28 -10.01 -7.72
CA GLU A 94 -7.79 -9.77 -9.04
C GLU A 94 -9.18 -9.09 -8.96
N ILE A 95 -9.42 -8.14 -9.84
CA ILE A 95 -10.65 -7.34 -9.92
C ILE A 95 -11.02 -7.25 -11.40
N PHE A 96 -12.20 -7.74 -11.76
CA PHE A 96 -12.71 -7.64 -13.13
C PHE A 96 -13.16 -6.22 -13.43
N TYR A 97 -12.99 -5.77 -14.66
CA TYR A 97 -13.35 -4.41 -15.05
C TYR A 97 -14.82 -4.09 -14.86
N ASP A 98 -15.71 -5.08 -15.04
CA ASP A 98 -17.15 -4.93 -14.84
C ASP A 98 -17.56 -4.73 -13.38
N GLU A 99 -16.69 -5.15 -12.44
CA GLU A 99 -16.91 -4.94 -11.01
C GLU A 99 -16.52 -3.51 -10.56
N ILE A 100 -15.74 -2.78 -11.38
CA ILE A 100 -15.21 -1.48 -10.99
C ILE A 100 -16.30 -0.42 -11.09
N PHE A 101 -16.71 0.09 -9.93
CA PHE A 101 -17.68 1.18 -9.85
C PHE A 101 -17.02 2.55 -9.98
N LYS A 102 -15.87 2.77 -9.30
CA LYS A 102 -15.19 4.06 -9.27
C LYS A 102 -13.71 3.90 -8.92
N ILE A 103 -12.87 4.71 -9.58
CA ILE A 103 -11.47 4.87 -9.22
C ILE A 103 -11.28 6.32 -8.76
N TYR A 104 -10.60 6.52 -7.62
CA TYR A 104 -10.39 7.85 -7.09
C TYR A 104 -9.09 7.93 -6.29
N TYR A 105 -8.55 9.13 -6.22
CA TYR A 105 -7.41 9.45 -5.38
C TYR A 105 -7.88 9.82 -4.00
N GLN A 106 -7.23 9.26 -3.00
CA GLN A 106 -7.52 9.57 -1.61
C GLN A 106 -6.27 10.05 -0.90
N GLU A 107 -6.38 11.22 -0.30
CA GLU A 107 -5.37 11.83 0.54
C GLU A 107 -5.93 11.97 1.95
N TYR A 108 -5.27 11.38 2.93
CA TYR A 108 -5.62 11.52 4.34
C TYR A 108 -4.56 12.35 5.04
N PHE A 109 -4.98 13.43 5.64
CA PHE A 109 -4.21 14.14 6.63
C PHE A 109 -4.58 13.58 8.00
N LEU A 110 -3.62 13.00 8.74
CA LEU A 110 -3.82 12.49 10.11
C LEU A 110 -5.10 11.63 10.27
N GLY A 111 -5.12 10.46 9.67
CA GLY A 111 -6.17 9.49 9.96
C GLY A 111 -5.68 8.47 10.99
N PHE A 112 -6.23 8.50 12.20
CA PHE A 112 -6.18 7.36 13.11
C PHE A 112 -6.93 6.19 12.46
N TYR A 113 -6.25 5.42 11.62
CA TYR A 113 -6.86 4.23 11.07
C TYR A 113 -6.54 3.04 11.98
N LYS A 114 -7.56 2.26 12.29
CA LYS A 114 -7.68 1.19 13.29
C LYS A 114 -6.58 0.12 13.35
N ARG A 115 -5.54 0.14 12.50
CA ARG A 115 -4.47 -0.88 12.45
C ARG A 115 -3.05 -0.37 12.25
N ASP A 116 -2.85 0.84 11.81
CA ASP A 116 -1.51 1.38 11.57
C ASP A 116 -1.38 2.73 12.26
N PHE A 117 -0.71 2.78 13.39
CA PHE A 117 -0.24 4.01 14.03
C PHE A 117 0.84 4.67 13.17
N SER A 118 0.52 5.07 11.95
CA SER A 118 1.43 5.84 11.11
C SER A 118 0.92 7.26 11.03
N PHE A 119 1.67 8.20 11.60
CA PHE A 119 1.49 9.65 11.47
C PHE A 119 1.78 10.16 10.06
N ASP A 120 1.60 9.33 9.03
CA ASP A 120 2.02 9.65 7.69
C ASP A 120 0.82 9.90 6.78
N MET A 121 0.93 10.92 5.90
CA MET A 121 -0.08 11.18 4.86
C MET A 121 -0.24 9.93 4.01
N LYS A 122 -1.37 9.26 4.11
CA LYS A 122 -1.72 8.14 3.25
C LYS A 122 -2.30 8.69 1.95
N ARG A 123 -1.46 8.74 0.93
CA ARG A 123 -1.87 9.03 -0.44
C ARG A 123 -1.96 7.72 -1.20
N SER A 124 -3.10 7.40 -1.75
CA SER A 124 -3.28 6.17 -2.52
C SER A 124 -4.42 6.26 -3.50
N MET A 125 -4.30 5.50 -4.58
CA MET A 125 -5.43 5.22 -5.46
C MET A 125 -6.36 4.24 -4.78
N LYS A 126 -7.67 4.51 -4.88
CA LYS A 126 -8.73 3.63 -4.41
C LYS A 126 -9.52 3.11 -5.60
N ILE A 127 -9.71 1.81 -5.63
CA ILE A 127 -10.54 1.12 -6.62
C ILE A 127 -11.74 0.58 -5.87
N LYS A 128 -12.89 1.20 -6.09
CA LYS A 128 -14.16 0.82 -5.47
C LYS A 128 -14.90 -0.13 -6.41
N THR A 129 -15.20 -1.32 -5.91
CA THR A 129 -16.11 -2.27 -6.52
C THR A 129 -17.48 -2.20 -5.84
N TYR A 130 -18.46 -2.96 -6.32
CA TYR A 130 -19.77 -3.04 -5.69
C TYR A 130 -19.71 -3.53 -4.24
N PHE A 131 -18.76 -4.38 -3.89
CA PHE A 131 -18.67 -5.02 -2.57
C PHE A 131 -17.51 -4.53 -1.69
N SER A 132 -16.48 -3.94 -2.28
CA SER A 132 -15.24 -3.65 -1.57
C SER A 132 -14.50 -2.44 -2.12
N THR A 133 -13.54 -1.93 -1.34
CA THR A 133 -12.61 -0.88 -1.78
C THR A 133 -11.18 -1.36 -1.59
N TYR A 134 -10.43 -1.38 -2.68
CA TYR A 134 -9.04 -1.78 -2.71
C TYR A 134 -8.13 -0.56 -2.80
N SER A 135 -6.93 -0.66 -2.24
CA SER A 135 -5.94 0.44 -2.27
C SER A 135 -4.70 0.01 -3.02
N PHE A 136 -4.19 0.90 -3.87
CA PHE A 136 -2.94 0.74 -4.58
C PHE A 136 -2.11 2.02 -4.48
N GLY A 137 -0.79 1.89 -4.42
CA GLY A 137 0.15 3.01 -4.46
C GLY A 137 0.22 3.79 -3.15
N TYR A 138 0.82 3.22 -2.13
CA TYR A 138 1.12 3.92 -0.88
C TYR A 138 2.06 5.12 -1.14
N LYS A 139 1.70 6.32 -0.64
CA LYS A 139 2.40 7.60 -0.91
C LYS A 139 2.47 7.98 -2.40
N MET A 140 1.54 7.53 -3.20
CA MET A 140 1.44 7.89 -4.60
C MET A 140 1.25 9.40 -4.77
N SER A 141 1.93 10.01 -5.72
CA SER A 141 1.65 11.40 -6.12
C SER A 141 0.34 11.49 -6.90
N TYR A 142 -0.28 12.66 -6.88
CA TYR A 142 -1.50 12.90 -7.68
C TYR A 142 -1.22 12.79 -9.19
N GLU A 143 -0.04 13.16 -9.63
CA GLU A 143 0.38 13.03 -11.02
C GLU A 143 0.53 11.55 -11.43
N ASP A 144 1.15 10.71 -10.58
CA ASP A 144 1.22 9.28 -10.83
C ASP A 144 -0.16 8.65 -10.85
N PHE A 145 -1.05 9.07 -9.94
CA PHE A 145 -2.44 8.64 -9.96
C PHE A 145 -3.12 8.96 -11.29
N LYS A 146 -3.01 10.21 -11.81
CA LYS A 146 -3.61 10.59 -13.08
C LYS A 146 -3.12 9.72 -14.23
N LYS A 147 -1.81 9.47 -14.30
CA LYS A 147 -1.20 8.61 -15.34
C LYS A 147 -1.73 7.18 -15.26
N ILE A 148 -1.77 6.60 -14.06
CA ILE A 148 -2.25 5.24 -13.88
C ILE A 148 -3.75 5.16 -14.18
N ASN A 149 -4.54 6.13 -13.70
CA ASN A 149 -5.97 6.16 -13.91
C ASN A 149 -6.32 6.25 -15.40
N SER A 150 -5.59 7.06 -16.19
CA SER A 150 -5.82 7.15 -17.63
C SER A 150 -5.57 5.82 -18.35
N ILE A 151 -4.53 5.08 -17.96
CA ILE A 151 -4.22 3.76 -18.52
C ILE A 151 -5.33 2.75 -18.16
N ILE A 152 -5.82 2.77 -16.92
CA ILE A 152 -6.90 1.88 -16.49
C ILE A 152 -8.20 2.21 -17.23
N GLU A 153 -8.55 3.49 -17.37
CA GLU A 153 -9.75 3.92 -18.08
C GLU A 153 -9.70 3.51 -19.56
N GLU A 154 -8.53 3.60 -20.20
CA GLU A 154 -8.32 3.13 -21.57
C GLU A 154 -8.56 1.63 -21.67
N LYS A 155 -8.01 0.82 -20.76
CA LYS A 155 -8.21 -0.64 -20.71
C LYS A 155 -9.68 -1.02 -20.47
N ILE A 156 -10.36 -0.32 -19.58
CA ILE A 156 -11.81 -0.53 -19.34
C ILE A 156 -12.61 -0.22 -20.62
N LYS A 157 -12.23 0.82 -21.35
CA LYS A 157 -12.87 1.20 -22.62
C LYS A 157 -12.64 0.16 -23.72
N GLU A 158 -11.41 -0.33 -23.86
CA GLU A 158 -11.07 -1.42 -24.77
C GLU A 158 -11.89 -2.67 -24.47
N HIS A 159 -11.99 -3.06 -23.20
CA HIS A 159 -12.79 -4.20 -22.77
C HIS A 159 -14.27 -4.06 -23.13
N LYS A 160 -14.88 -2.91 -22.83
CA LYS A 160 -16.29 -2.64 -23.17
C LYS A 160 -16.53 -2.69 -24.69
N ASN A 161 -15.60 -2.16 -25.48
CA ASN A 161 -15.71 -2.20 -26.94
C ASN A 161 -15.58 -3.62 -27.49
N TYR A 162 -14.75 -4.45 -26.85
CA TYR A 162 -14.61 -5.86 -27.21
C TYR A 162 -15.92 -6.63 -26.97
N ILE A 163 -16.52 -6.49 -25.79
CA ILE A 163 -17.80 -7.14 -25.46
C ILE A 163 -18.91 -6.69 -26.43
N LYS A 164 -18.96 -5.39 -26.76
CA LYS A 164 -19.99 -4.87 -27.68
C LYS A 164 -19.87 -5.48 -29.07
N LYS A 165 -18.66 -5.65 -29.59
CA LYS A 165 -18.45 -6.31 -30.89
C LYS A 165 -18.85 -7.79 -30.90
N GLU A 166 -18.65 -8.50 -29.79
CA GLU A 166 -19.10 -9.91 -29.64
C GLU A 166 -20.62 -10.04 -29.57
N THR A 167 -21.31 -9.05 -28.98
CA THR A 167 -22.78 -9.03 -28.88
C THR A 167 -23.44 -8.58 -30.18
N ASP A 168 -22.88 -7.63 -30.91
CA ASP A 168 -23.43 -7.10 -32.16
C ASP A 168 -23.12 -8.01 -33.39
N GLY A 169 -22.19 -8.97 -33.23
CA GLY A 169 -21.78 -9.93 -34.28
C GLY A 169 -22.55 -11.27 -34.24
N LYS A 170 -23.49 -11.43 -33.31
CA LYS A 170 -24.41 -12.58 -33.22
C LYS A 170 -25.80 -12.18 -33.63
#